data_eb4cf12db4e4a7be575684663221d849
#
_entry.id   eb4cf12db4e4a7be575684663221d849
#
_cell.length_a   1.000
_cell.length_b   1.000
_cell.length_c   1.000
_cell.angle_alpha   90.00
_cell.angle_beta   90.00
_cell.angle_gamma   90.00
#
_symmetry.space_group_name_H-M   'P 1'
#
loop_
_entity.id
_entity.type
_entity.pdbx_description
1 polymer ?
#
loop_
_entity_poly.entity_id
_entity_poly.type
_entity_poly.pdbx_seq_one_letter_code
_entity_poly.pdbx_strand_id
1 'polypeptide(L)'
;WPAIKQQLQAQLGAKLDDLTIDHEPLGTASLAQVHRATRKSDGLELVLKIQYPGVADAIDSDMSLFRNMLKLTRMVPQTREFDQWFDEVREMMHREVNYQIEAETTRRFAARLKDDPRYIVPQIVDEYCSDQVLCMTFERGVPINSPVMLSLPQERRNQLGEASLEIAVREVFEWGEMQTDPNFGNYLVRLGNGEDIHDKIVLLDFGAIRQFDQHLLTVARNLIKAGYYHDPQMMVNAMTGYEFFDSIPESIKPDMAKVFLLATEAFSHLDNNRDLPAGVMDEQSRYDWKKSQLH
;
A
#
# COMPACT_ATOMS: atom_id res chain seq x y z
N TRP A 1 28.35 -0.72 -3.51
CA TRP A 1 28.46 0.39 -4.48
C TRP A 1 29.00 -0.05 -5.86
N PRO A 2 30.11 -0.84 -6.00
CA PRO A 2 30.64 -1.15 -7.32
C PRO A 2 29.60 -1.77 -8.27
N ALA A 3 28.81 -2.73 -7.83
CA ALA A 3 27.77 -3.36 -8.65
C ALA A 3 26.65 -2.38 -9.03
N ILE A 4 26.21 -1.53 -8.10
CA ILE A 4 25.21 -0.49 -8.36
C ILE A 4 25.74 0.55 -9.38
N LYS A 5 27.01 0.95 -9.24
CA LYS A 5 27.63 1.88 -10.21
C LYS A 5 27.68 1.27 -11.61
N GLN A 6 28.03 -0.02 -11.72
CA GLN A 6 28.04 -0.73 -13.01
C GLN A 6 26.62 -0.79 -13.60
N GLN A 7 25.60 -1.06 -12.77
CA GLN A 7 24.20 -1.07 -13.19
C GLN A 7 23.76 0.30 -13.70
N LEU A 8 24.05 1.37 -12.94
CA LEU A 8 23.76 2.74 -13.36
C LEU A 8 24.45 3.10 -14.69
N GLN A 9 25.72 2.71 -14.85
CA GLN A 9 26.45 2.97 -16.10
C GLN A 9 25.82 2.23 -17.29
N ALA A 10 25.34 1.00 -17.07
CA ALA A 10 24.68 0.23 -18.12
C ALA A 10 23.30 0.81 -18.49
N GLN A 11 22.57 1.35 -17.51
CA GLN A 11 21.20 1.84 -17.70
C GLN A 11 21.13 3.30 -18.17
N LEU A 12 21.97 4.17 -17.62
CA LEU A 12 21.91 5.62 -17.88
C LEU A 12 22.99 6.10 -18.86
N GLY A 13 24.08 5.33 -19.05
CA GLY A 13 25.15 5.70 -19.96
C GLY A 13 25.74 7.08 -19.65
N ALA A 14 25.82 7.96 -20.66
CA ALA A 14 26.35 9.32 -20.52
C ALA A 14 25.53 10.22 -19.59
N LYS A 15 24.24 9.96 -19.39
CA LYS A 15 23.39 10.75 -18.47
C LYS A 15 23.87 10.66 -17.02
N LEU A 16 24.60 9.61 -16.68
CA LEU A 16 25.19 9.46 -15.34
C LEU A 16 26.17 10.58 -15.00
N ASP A 17 26.83 11.18 -16.01
CA ASP A 17 27.78 12.26 -15.81
C ASP A 17 27.12 13.56 -15.33
N ASP A 18 25.79 13.70 -15.52
CA ASP A 18 25.00 14.84 -15.04
C ASP A 18 24.67 14.76 -13.56
N LEU A 19 24.90 13.61 -12.94
CA LEU A 19 24.52 13.35 -11.56
C LEU A 19 25.74 13.30 -10.63
N THR A 20 25.55 13.80 -9.42
CA THR A 20 26.39 13.48 -8.26
C THR A 20 25.57 12.55 -7.38
N ILE A 21 26.05 11.33 -7.13
CA ILE A 21 25.31 10.29 -6.43
C ILE A 21 26.01 9.96 -5.12
N ASP A 22 25.27 9.90 -4.03
CA ASP A 22 25.76 9.46 -2.75
C ASP A 22 26.03 7.95 -2.80
N HIS A 23 27.23 7.54 -2.37
CA HIS A 23 27.65 6.14 -2.43
C HIS A 23 26.97 5.28 -1.36
N GLU A 24 26.58 5.89 -0.23
CA GLU A 24 25.82 5.25 0.83
C GLU A 24 24.33 5.27 0.47
N PRO A 25 23.65 4.11 0.50
CA PRO A 25 22.22 4.08 0.18
C PRO A 25 21.40 4.77 1.27
N LEU A 26 20.35 5.49 0.88
CA LEU A 26 19.30 5.96 1.80
C LEU A 26 18.52 4.78 2.40
N GLY A 27 18.40 3.69 1.65
CA GLY A 27 17.71 2.50 2.05
C GLY A 27 18.01 1.32 1.12
N THR A 28 17.72 0.14 1.60
CA THR A 28 17.82 -1.12 0.84
C THR A 28 16.46 -1.80 0.86
N ALA A 29 15.99 -2.19 -0.30
CA ALA A 29 14.83 -3.06 -0.48
C ALA A 29 15.31 -4.48 -0.84
N SER A 30 14.38 -5.44 -0.86
CA SER A 30 14.68 -6.84 -1.20
C SER A 30 15.39 -6.98 -2.55
N LEU A 31 14.98 -6.20 -3.55
CA LEU A 31 15.44 -6.31 -4.94
C LEU A 31 16.18 -5.05 -5.45
N ALA A 32 16.41 -4.04 -4.59
CA ALA A 32 16.93 -2.74 -5.01
C ALA A 32 17.69 -2.00 -3.91
N GLN A 33 18.47 -1.01 -4.31
CA GLN A 33 18.99 0.03 -3.44
C GLN A 33 18.45 1.41 -3.84
N VAL A 34 18.28 2.27 -2.85
CA VAL A 34 17.82 3.64 -3.01
C VAL A 34 18.96 4.59 -2.66
N HIS A 35 19.37 5.42 -3.63
CA HIS A 35 20.46 6.38 -3.47
C HIS A 35 19.96 7.81 -3.68
N ARG A 36 20.51 8.74 -2.91
CA ARG A 36 20.33 10.16 -3.16
C ARG A 36 21.27 10.59 -4.28
N ALA A 37 20.76 11.46 -5.12
CA ALA A 37 21.54 12.09 -6.17
C ALA A 37 21.24 13.59 -6.25
N THR A 38 22.14 14.34 -6.87
CA THR A 38 21.96 15.76 -7.18
C THR A 38 22.25 15.97 -8.65
N ARG A 39 21.33 16.59 -9.37
CA ARG A 39 21.56 16.99 -10.75
C ARG A 39 22.51 18.19 -10.78
N LYS A 40 23.62 18.08 -11.52
CA LYS A 40 24.70 19.10 -11.50
C LYS A 40 24.29 20.42 -12.14
N SER A 41 23.35 20.37 -13.10
CA SER A 41 22.98 21.55 -13.89
C SER A 41 22.22 22.61 -13.08
N ASP A 42 21.39 22.19 -12.11
CA ASP A 42 20.49 23.09 -11.36
C ASP A 42 20.41 22.77 -9.85
N GLY A 43 21.12 21.75 -9.41
CA GLY A 43 21.14 21.36 -8.01
C GLY A 43 19.89 20.60 -7.55
N LEU A 44 19.02 20.14 -8.47
CA LEU A 44 17.82 19.39 -8.11
C LEU A 44 18.19 18.10 -7.35
N GLU A 45 17.61 17.96 -6.15
CA GLU A 45 17.80 16.76 -5.34
C GLU A 45 16.88 15.63 -5.85
N LEU A 46 17.46 14.46 -6.05
CA LEU A 46 16.83 13.30 -6.66
C LEU A 46 17.02 12.05 -5.78
N VAL A 47 16.16 11.07 -6.02
CA VAL A 47 16.30 9.70 -5.51
C VAL A 47 16.36 8.76 -6.71
N LEU A 48 17.33 7.87 -6.69
CA LEU A 48 17.46 6.77 -7.64
C LEU A 48 17.14 5.45 -6.90
N LYS A 49 16.08 4.76 -7.31
CA LYS A 49 15.79 3.37 -6.94
C LYS A 49 16.39 2.49 -8.02
N ILE A 50 17.36 1.65 -7.67
CA ILE A 50 18.20 0.91 -8.61
C ILE A 50 18.09 -0.56 -8.30
N GLN A 51 17.63 -1.37 -9.26
CA GLN A 51 17.58 -2.82 -9.11
C GLN A 51 18.97 -3.42 -8.98
N TYR A 52 19.09 -4.49 -8.20
CA TYR A 52 20.30 -5.30 -8.21
C TYR A 52 20.52 -5.93 -9.59
N PRO A 53 21.76 -6.03 -10.06
CA PRO A 53 22.04 -6.67 -11.35
C PRO A 53 21.49 -8.10 -11.42
N GLY A 54 20.81 -8.43 -12.51
CA GLY A 54 20.31 -9.76 -12.80
C GLY A 54 19.06 -10.21 -12.06
N VAL A 55 18.40 -9.33 -11.28
CA VAL A 55 17.19 -9.71 -10.51
C VAL A 55 16.05 -10.15 -11.43
N ALA A 56 15.80 -9.42 -12.50
CA ALA A 56 14.71 -9.76 -13.44
C ALA A 56 14.96 -11.15 -14.09
N ASP A 57 16.20 -11.46 -14.47
CA ASP A 57 16.56 -12.75 -15.06
C ASP A 57 16.53 -13.88 -14.03
N ALA A 58 16.83 -13.57 -12.76
CA ALA A 58 16.83 -14.55 -11.68
C ALA A 58 15.41 -15.01 -11.34
N ILE A 59 14.40 -14.16 -11.44
CA ILE A 59 13.00 -14.51 -11.09
C ILE A 59 12.56 -15.77 -11.84
N ASP A 60 12.71 -15.82 -13.16
CA ASP A 60 12.23 -16.95 -13.95
C ASP A 60 13.00 -18.25 -13.66
N SER A 61 14.32 -18.14 -13.48
CA SER A 61 15.15 -19.31 -13.18
C SER A 61 14.88 -19.86 -11.77
N ASP A 62 14.80 -18.98 -10.77
CA ASP A 62 14.59 -19.37 -9.38
C ASP A 62 13.17 -19.91 -9.16
N MET A 63 12.17 -19.27 -9.76
CA MET A 63 10.78 -19.75 -9.71
C MET A 63 10.63 -21.11 -10.39
N SER A 64 11.27 -21.31 -11.55
CA SER A 64 11.24 -22.60 -12.24
C SER A 64 11.92 -23.71 -11.43
N LEU A 65 13.06 -23.40 -10.81
CA LEU A 65 13.77 -24.32 -9.92
C LEU A 65 12.90 -24.68 -8.71
N PHE A 66 12.30 -23.69 -8.07
CA PHE A 66 11.43 -23.88 -6.90
C PHE A 66 10.20 -24.74 -7.25
N ARG A 67 9.53 -24.46 -8.39
CA ARG A 67 8.41 -25.25 -8.90
C ARG A 67 8.80 -26.73 -9.11
N ASN A 68 9.95 -26.96 -9.75
CA ASN A 68 10.44 -28.32 -10.00
C ASN A 68 10.77 -29.06 -8.70
N MET A 69 11.38 -28.39 -7.73
CA MET A 69 11.65 -28.95 -6.41
C MET A 69 10.35 -29.34 -5.67
N LEU A 70 9.35 -28.48 -5.67
CA LEU A 70 8.05 -28.77 -5.05
C LEU A 70 7.34 -29.95 -5.71
N LYS A 71 7.39 -30.06 -7.04
CA LYS A 71 6.84 -31.22 -7.78
C LYS A 71 7.60 -32.51 -7.48
N LEU A 72 8.92 -32.46 -7.42
CA LEU A 72 9.78 -33.61 -7.15
C LEU A 72 9.58 -34.20 -5.74
N THR A 73 9.45 -33.30 -4.75
CA THR A 73 9.24 -33.68 -3.34
C THR A 73 7.81 -34.13 -3.05
N ARG A 74 6.88 -34.00 -3.99
CA ARG A 74 5.44 -34.26 -3.81
C ARG A 74 4.83 -33.49 -2.64
N MET A 75 5.43 -32.37 -2.25
CA MET A 75 4.92 -31.52 -1.16
C MET A 75 3.67 -30.74 -1.57
N VAL A 76 3.40 -30.63 -2.87
CA VAL A 76 2.26 -29.91 -3.42
C VAL A 76 1.45 -30.80 -4.37
N PRO A 77 0.12 -30.63 -4.40
CA PRO A 77 -0.71 -31.34 -5.36
C PRO A 77 -0.36 -30.90 -6.78
N GLN A 78 -0.33 -31.87 -7.71
CA GLN A 78 -0.11 -31.59 -9.12
C GLN A 78 -1.46 -31.26 -9.78
N THR A 79 -2.03 -30.10 -9.40
CA THR A 79 -3.31 -29.64 -9.92
C THR A 79 -3.12 -28.40 -10.79
N ARG A 80 -4.13 -28.13 -11.62
CA ARG A 80 -4.16 -26.94 -12.46
C ARG A 80 -4.20 -25.65 -11.64
N GLU A 81 -4.91 -25.69 -10.51
CA GLU A 81 -5.03 -24.56 -9.58
C GLU A 81 -3.68 -24.17 -8.98
N PHE A 82 -2.82 -25.19 -8.65
CA PHE A 82 -1.48 -24.90 -8.17
C PHE A 82 -0.62 -24.25 -9.26
N ASP A 83 -0.71 -24.74 -10.51
CA ASP A 83 0.04 -24.14 -11.60
C ASP A 83 -0.41 -22.69 -11.88
N GLN A 84 -1.71 -22.41 -11.83
CA GLN A 84 -2.25 -21.05 -11.96
C GLN A 84 -1.78 -20.12 -10.84
N TRP A 85 -1.88 -20.56 -9.58
CA TRP A 85 -1.38 -19.80 -8.44
C TRP A 85 0.11 -19.50 -8.56
N PHE A 86 0.90 -20.48 -9.01
CA PHE A 86 2.34 -20.31 -9.19
C PHE A 86 2.66 -19.28 -10.29
N ASP A 87 1.92 -19.30 -11.38
CA ASP A 87 2.07 -18.33 -12.46
C ASP A 87 1.65 -16.92 -12.01
N GLU A 88 0.60 -16.78 -11.19
CA GLU A 88 0.21 -15.50 -10.57
C GLU A 88 1.31 -14.92 -9.66
N VAL A 89 1.95 -15.77 -8.84
CA VAL A 89 3.07 -15.34 -7.98
C VAL A 89 4.24 -14.87 -8.85
N ARG A 90 4.56 -15.59 -9.92
CA ARG A 90 5.62 -15.21 -10.86
C ARG A 90 5.32 -13.85 -11.51
N GLU A 91 4.11 -13.66 -12.01
CA GLU A 91 3.68 -12.38 -12.59
C GLU A 91 3.73 -11.23 -11.57
N MET A 92 3.36 -11.49 -10.32
CA MET A 92 3.47 -10.51 -9.24
C MET A 92 4.92 -10.08 -9.02
N MET A 93 5.86 -11.03 -9.00
CA MET A 93 7.29 -10.72 -8.87
C MET A 93 7.82 -9.92 -10.06
N HIS A 94 7.38 -10.24 -11.29
CA HIS A 94 7.75 -9.46 -12.46
C HIS A 94 7.21 -8.02 -12.44
N ARG A 95 6.01 -7.82 -11.89
CA ARG A 95 5.46 -6.46 -11.71
C ARG A 95 6.28 -5.64 -10.72
N GLU A 96 6.74 -6.26 -9.63
CA GLU A 96 7.53 -5.59 -8.58
C GLU A 96 8.90 -5.12 -9.09
N VAL A 97 9.44 -5.77 -10.13
CA VAL A 97 10.70 -5.36 -10.77
C VAL A 97 10.49 -4.50 -12.02
N ASN A 98 9.27 -4.10 -12.34
CA ASN A 98 8.98 -3.27 -13.50
C ASN A 98 8.83 -1.80 -13.11
N TYR A 99 9.92 -1.05 -13.19
CA TYR A 99 9.92 0.35 -12.81
C TYR A 99 9.18 1.30 -13.78
N GLN A 100 8.84 0.86 -14.97
CA GLN A 100 7.95 1.62 -15.85
C GLN A 100 6.52 1.66 -15.29
N ILE A 101 6.02 0.51 -14.78
CA ILE A 101 4.70 0.43 -14.13
C ILE A 101 4.69 1.30 -12.87
N GLU A 102 5.73 1.23 -12.05
CA GLU A 102 5.84 2.04 -10.83
C GLU A 102 5.89 3.55 -11.16
N ALA A 103 6.64 3.94 -12.19
CA ALA A 103 6.69 5.33 -12.65
C ALA A 103 5.33 5.85 -13.13
N GLU A 104 4.62 5.07 -13.94
CA GLU A 104 3.27 5.42 -14.43
C GLU A 104 2.27 5.55 -13.27
N THR A 105 2.33 4.62 -12.31
CA THR A 105 1.49 4.64 -11.14
C THR A 105 1.78 5.85 -10.26
N THR A 106 3.05 6.16 -10.02
CA THR A 106 3.48 7.34 -9.27
C THR A 106 2.93 8.62 -9.90
N ARG A 107 3.05 8.78 -11.24
CA ARG A 107 2.49 9.94 -11.95
C ARG A 107 0.97 10.03 -11.80
N ARG A 108 0.27 8.91 -11.88
CA ARG A 108 -1.18 8.85 -11.74
C ARG A 108 -1.62 9.30 -10.33
N PHE A 109 -0.96 8.81 -9.29
CA PHE A 109 -1.23 9.24 -7.91
C PHE A 109 -0.85 10.71 -7.68
N ALA A 110 0.29 11.16 -8.21
CA ALA A 110 0.66 12.57 -8.16
C ALA A 110 -0.39 13.47 -8.81
N ALA A 111 -0.95 13.08 -9.96
CA ALA A 111 -2.00 13.83 -10.64
C ALA A 111 -3.32 13.86 -9.84
N ARG A 112 -3.69 12.76 -9.18
CA ARG A 112 -4.90 12.67 -8.33
C ARG A 112 -4.81 13.50 -7.06
N LEU A 113 -3.62 13.59 -6.50
CA LEU A 113 -3.38 14.25 -5.20
C LEU A 113 -2.83 15.67 -5.33
N LYS A 114 -2.63 16.19 -6.55
CA LYS A 114 -1.99 17.49 -6.80
C LYS A 114 -2.67 18.67 -6.10
N ASP A 115 -3.99 18.61 -5.94
CA ASP A 115 -4.81 19.68 -5.36
C ASP A 115 -5.13 19.43 -3.88
N ASP A 116 -4.64 18.33 -3.30
CA ASP A 116 -4.83 17.98 -1.90
C ASP A 116 -3.56 18.30 -1.10
N PRO A 117 -3.56 19.38 -0.29
CA PRO A 117 -2.36 19.83 0.40
C PRO A 117 -1.85 18.89 1.49
N ARG A 118 -2.60 17.85 1.83
CA ARG A 118 -2.24 16.90 2.89
C ARG A 118 -1.23 15.85 2.42
N TYR A 119 -1.06 15.70 1.10
CA TYR A 119 -0.21 14.65 0.53
C TYR A 119 0.87 15.24 -0.37
N ILE A 120 1.98 14.54 -0.42
CA ILE A 120 3.08 14.80 -1.35
C ILE A 120 3.41 13.48 -2.04
N VAL A 121 3.48 13.51 -3.36
CA VAL A 121 3.96 12.42 -4.19
C VAL A 121 5.19 12.91 -4.93
N PRO A 122 6.34 12.21 -4.85
CA PRO A 122 7.52 12.57 -5.61
C PRO A 122 7.24 12.64 -7.12
N GLN A 123 7.92 13.53 -7.81
CA GLN A 123 7.79 13.67 -9.26
C GLN A 123 8.78 12.78 -9.97
N ILE A 124 8.32 12.01 -10.93
CA ILE A 124 9.20 11.18 -11.77
C ILE A 124 10.03 12.08 -12.70
N VAL A 125 11.32 11.79 -12.76
CA VAL A 125 12.27 12.49 -13.64
C VAL A 125 12.70 11.52 -14.75
N ASP A 126 11.90 11.51 -15.82
CA ASP A 126 12.00 10.55 -16.93
C ASP A 126 13.39 10.47 -17.56
N GLU A 127 14.11 11.59 -17.55
CA GLU A 127 15.47 11.68 -18.11
C GLU A 127 16.42 10.62 -17.53
N TYR A 128 16.26 10.29 -16.24
CA TYR A 128 17.09 9.32 -15.52
C TYR A 128 16.35 8.04 -15.16
N CYS A 129 15.22 7.77 -15.82
CA CYS A 129 14.50 6.50 -15.69
C CYS A 129 14.92 5.51 -16.79
N SER A 130 14.83 4.21 -16.45
CA SER A 130 14.98 3.07 -17.35
C SER A 130 14.17 1.89 -16.83
N ASP A 131 14.26 0.72 -17.46
CA ASP A 131 13.59 -0.48 -16.98
C ASP A 131 14.02 -0.90 -15.56
N GLN A 132 15.26 -0.58 -15.17
CA GLN A 132 15.87 -1.01 -13.91
C GLN A 132 16.32 0.14 -13.01
N VAL A 133 16.04 1.39 -13.39
CA VAL A 133 16.31 2.59 -12.60
C VAL A 133 15.07 3.48 -12.60
N LEU A 134 14.54 3.75 -11.42
CA LEU A 134 13.49 4.73 -11.23
C LEU A 134 14.08 5.98 -10.58
N CYS A 135 13.88 7.14 -11.22
CA CYS A 135 14.33 8.43 -10.71
C CYS A 135 13.14 9.33 -10.37
N MET A 136 13.17 9.89 -9.17
CA MET A 136 12.15 10.82 -8.68
C MET A 136 12.76 11.95 -7.86
N THR A 137 12.00 13.02 -7.61
CA THR A 137 12.42 14.10 -6.71
C THR A 137 12.63 13.57 -5.30
N PHE A 138 13.68 14.11 -4.63
CA PHE A 138 13.92 13.79 -3.22
C PHE A 138 12.95 14.58 -2.34
N GLU A 139 12.17 13.88 -1.54
CA GLU A 139 11.23 14.49 -0.62
C GLU A 139 11.73 14.42 0.83
N ARG A 140 11.70 15.55 1.52
CA ARG A 140 12.13 15.63 2.92
C ARG A 140 10.97 15.28 3.83
N GLY A 141 11.28 14.57 4.91
CA GLY A 141 10.32 14.22 5.95
C GLY A 141 10.96 13.38 7.04
N VAL A 142 10.20 13.12 8.08
CA VAL A 142 10.56 12.17 9.14
C VAL A 142 9.78 10.87 8.92
N PRO A 143 10.36 9.69 9.21
CA PRO A 143 9.63 8.44 9.11
C PRO A 143 8.35 8.47 9.97
N ILE A 144 7.24 7.98 9.43
CA ILE A 144 5.93 8.02 10.10
C ILE A 144 5.92 7.26 11.43
N ASN A 145 6.80 6.27 11.58
CA ASN A 145 6.98 5.49 12.81
C ASN A 145 8.08 6.03 13.74
N SER A 146 8.62 7.22 13.47
CA SER A 146 9.69 7.79 14.27
C SER A 146 9.20 8.30 15.64
N PRO A 147 10.07 8.37 16.66
CA PRO A 147 9.73 8.93 17.97
C PRO A 147 9.23 10.38 17.91
N VAL A 148 9.63 11.14 16.89
CA VAL A 148 9.16 12.51 16.64
C VAL A 148 7.65 12.56 16.50
N MET A 149 7.05 11.55 15.83
CA MET A 149 5.61 11.47 15.63
C MET A 149 4.86 11.33 16.96
N LEU A 150 5.42 10.58 17.90
CA LEU A 150 4.84 10.41 19.25
C LEU A 150 4.88 11.69 20.08
N SER A 151 5.83 12.59 19.80
CA SER A 151 5.97 13.87 20.50
C SER A 151 5.03 14.97 19.96
N LEU A 152 4.36 14.75 18.83
CA LEU A 152 3.41 15.72 18.27
C LEU A 152 2.18 15.85 19.18
N PRO A 153 1.55 17.04 19.23
CA PRO A 153 0.25 17.22 19.86
C PRO A 153 -0.80 16.24 19.29
N GLN A 154 -1.72 15.79 20.17
CA GLN A 154 -2.73 14.81 19.79
C GLN A 154 -3.54 15.22 18.55
N GLU A 155 -3.88 16.50 18.44
CA GLU A 155 -4.63 17.03 17.30
C GLU A 155 -3.88 16.82 15.97
N ARG A 156 -2.58 17.12 15.91
CA ARG A 156 -1.75 16.89 14.71
C ARG A 156 -1.68 15.39 14.35
N ARG A 157 -1.55 14.54 15.37
CA ARG A 157 -1.58 13.08 15.17
C ARG A 157 -2.92 12.59 14.63
N ASN A 158 -4.03 13.15 15.13
CA ASN A 158 -5.36 12.83 14.65
C ASN A 158 -5.55 13.25 13.20
N GLN A 159 -5.12 14.45 12.81
CA GLN A 159 -5.19 14.95 11.42
C GLN A 159 -4.41 14.05 10.45
N LEU A 160 -3.20 13.58 10.84
CA LEU A 160 -2.43 12.64 10.05
C LEU A 160 -3.12 11.27 9.98
N GLY A 161 -3.73 10.81 11.07
CA GLY A 161 -4.50 9.57 11.10
C GLY A 161 -5.74 9.63 10.20
N GLU A 162 -6.48 10.73 10.24
CA GLU A 162 -7.63 11.00 9.36
C GLU A 162 -7.21 11.00 7.89
N ALA A 163 -6.12 11.72 7.55
CA ALA A 163 -5.58 11.71 6.21
C ALA A 163 -5.17 10.30 5.75
N SER A 164 -4.51 9.51 6.61
CA SER A 164 -4.12 8.14 6.28
C SER A 164 -5.32 7.22 6.03
N LEU A 165 -6.40 7.37 6.79
CA LEU A 165 -7.64 6.61 6.58
C LEU A 165 -8.36 7.07 5.32
N GLU A 166 -8.43 8.39 5.10
CA GLU A 166 -9.12 8.94 3.95
C GLU A 166 -8.48 8.50 2.64
N ILE A 167 -7.13 8.52 2.53
CA ILE A 167 -6.48 8.07 1.30
C ILE A 167 -6.75 6.59 1.04
N ALA A 168 -6.74 5.73 2.06
CA ALA A 168 -7.06 4.31 1.90
C ALA A 168 -8.51 4.08 1.42
N VAL A 169 -9.46 4.88 1.92
CA VAL A 169 -10.85 4.83 1.46
C VAL A 169 -10.98 5.32 0.02
N ARG A 170 -10.28 6.40 -0.35
CA ARG A 170 -10.28 6.93 -1.72
C ARG A 170 -9.62 5.94 -2.69
N GLU A 171 -8.51 5.34 -2.31
CA GLU A 171 -7.85 4.31 -3.12
C GLU A 171 -8.83 3.19 -3.49
N VAL A 172 -9.51 2.61 -2.51
CA VAL A 172 -10.43 1.49 -2.74
C VAL A 172 -11.72 1.94 -3.44
N PHE A 173 -12.42 2.94 -2.90
CA PHE A 173 -13.80 3.22 -3.29
C PHE A 173 -13.96 4.33 -4.33
N GLU A 174 -12.99 5.22 -4.47
CA GLU A 174 -12.99 6.26 -5.50
C GLU A 174 -12.20 5.83 -6.73
N TRP A 175 -10.98 5.28 -6.51
CA TRP A 175 -10.06 4.93 -7.60
C TRP A 175 -10.10 3.46 -8.02
N GLY A 176 -10.63 2.57 -7.19
CA GLY A 176 -10.73 1.14 -7.48
C GLY A 176 -9.38 0.42 -7.44
N GLU A 177 -8.40 0.99 -6.76
CA GLU A 177 -7.06 0.40 -6.58
C GLU A 177 -6.53 0.75 -5.20
N MET A 178 -5.55 0.00 -4.69
CA MET A 178 -4.99 0.22 -3.37
C MET A 178 -3.52 -0.18 -3.32
N GLN A 179 -2.72 0.61 -2.58
CA GLN A 179 -1.39 0.20 -2.15
C GLN A 179 -1.49 -0.99 -1.19
N THR A 180 -0.89 -2.12 -1.58
CA THR A 180 -0.98 -3.38 -0.83
C THR A 180 0.28 -3.71 -0.02
N ASP A 181 1.31 -2.85 -0.07
CA ASP A 181 2.49 -2.91 0.81
C ASP A 181 2.45 -1.79 1.88
N PRO A 182 1.81 -2.02 3.04
CA PRO A 182 1.67 -1.02 4.10
C PRO A 182 2.94 -0.86 4.95
N ASN A 183 4.11 -1.00 4.37
CA ASN A 183 5.38 -0.80 5.05
C ASN A 183 5.55 0.67 5.46
N PHE A 184 5.82 0.92 6.73
CA PHE A 184 6.08 2.28 7.23
C PHE A 184 7.25 3.00 6.53
N GLY A 185 8.18 2.26 5.95
CA GLY A 185 9.28 2.81 5.15
C GLY A 185 8.81 3.53 3.87
N ASN A 186 7.58 3.27 3.41
CA ASN A 186 6.98 3.88 2.23
C ASN A 186 6.33 5.25 2.54
N TYR A 187 6.37 5.70 3.81
CA TYR A 187 5.70 6.92 4.26
C TYR A 187 6.61 7.81 5.10
N LEU A 188 6.73 9.07 4.70
CA LEU A 188 7.32 10.11 5.55
C LEU A 188 6.24 11.12 5.94
N VAL A 189 6.53 11.89 6.97
CA VAL A 189 5.74 13.07 7.33
C VAL A 189 6.61 14.31 7.20
N ARG A 190 6.21 15.22 6.33
CA ARG A 190 6.76 16.57 6.29
C ARG A 190 6.06 17.39 7.34
N LEU A 191 6.78 17.70 8.40
CA LEU A 191 6.24 18.50 9.50
C LEU A 191 6.03 19.94 9.04
N GLY A 192 4.87 20.48 9.39
CA GLY A 192 4.56 21.89 9.21
C GLY A 192 5.53 22.78 10.00
N ASN A 193 5.87 23.92 9.42
CA ASN A 193 6.72 24.94 10.00
C ASN A 193 6.00 26.31 9.98
N GLY A 194 6.67 27.36 10.37
CA GLY A 194 6.06 28.69 10.54
C GLY A 194 5.39 29.30 9.28
N GLU A 195 5.70 28.80 8.08
CA GLU A 195 5.11 29.25 6.81
C GLU A 195 3.99 28.30 6.36
N ASP A 196 4.21 26.98 6.48
CA ASP A 196 3.22 25.94 6.19
C ASP A 196 2.97 25.17 7.49
N ILE A 197 1.88 25.50 8.16
CA ILE A 197 1.55 24.95 9.48
C ILE A 197 1.00 23.52 9.45
N HIS A 198 0.67 23.02 8.26
CA HIS A 198 0.07 21.70 8.10
C HIS A 198 1.11 20.60 7.88
N ASP A 199 0.95 19.51 8.61
CA ASP A 199 1.71 18.28 8.35
C ASP A 199 1.22 17.62 7.06
N LYS A 200 2.16 17.05 6.30
CA LYS A 200 1.84 16.37 5.03
C LYS A 200 2.41 14.96 5.02
N ILE A 201 1.62 14.03 4.54
CA ILE A 201 2.05 12.65 4.30
C ILE A 201 2.77 12.61 2.95
N VAL A 202 4.00 12.11 2.95
CA VAL A 202 4.77 11.86 1.73
C VAL A 202 4.67 10.39 1.38
N LEU A 203 4.15 10.08 0.20
CA LEU A 203 3.95 8.73 -0.32
C LEU A 203 5.09 8.39 -1.27
N LEU A 204 5.94 7.41 -0.91
CA LEU A 204 7.22 7.18 -1.61
C LEU A 204 7.19 6.04 -2.60
N ASP A 205 6.35 5.02 -2.43
CA ASP A 205 6.38 3.79 -3.21
C ASP A 205 5.00 3.42 -3.75
N PHE A 206 4.92 3.13 -5.05
CA PHE A 206 3.70 2.73 -5.75
C PHE A 206 3.90 1.44 -6.57
N GLY A 207 4.91 0.64 -6.23
CA GLY A 207 5.22 -0.62 -6.90
C GLY A 207 4.19 -1.72 -6.64
N ALA A 208 3.55 -1.70 -5.47
CA ALA A 208 2.62 -2.75 -5.05
C ALA A 208 1.15 -2.31 -5.12
N ILE A 209 0.75 -1.60 -6.17
CA ILE A 209 -0.67 -1.22 -6.37
C ILE A 209 -1.44 -2.38 -7.00
N ARG A 210 -2.59 -2.73 -6.40
CA ARG A 210 -3.55 -3.68 -6.96
C ARG A 210 -4.85 -2.99 -7.35
N GLN A 211 -5.35 -3.35 -8.52
CA GLN A 211 -6.68 -2.95 -8.97
C GLN A 211 -7.71 -3.97 -8.49
N PHE A 212 -8.87 -3.48 -8.09
CA PHE A 212 -9.99 -4.29 -7.66
C PHE A 212 -11.03 -4.44 -8.76
N ASP A 213 -11.60 -5.63 -8.84
CA ASP A 213 -12.76 -5.88 -9.68
C ASP A 213 -13.95 -5.02 -9.23
N GLN A 214 -14.68 -4.43 -10.20
CA GLN A 214 -15.81 -3.55 -9.91
C GLN A 214 -16.96 -4.28 -9.20
N HIS A 215 -17.09 -5.58 -9.44
CA HIS A 215 -18.10 -6.39 -8.75
C HIS A 215 -17.74 -6.53 -7.26
N LEU A 216 -16.46 -6.86 -6.95
CA LEU A 216 -15.97 -6.90 -5.58
C LEU A 216 -16.18 -5.56 -4.85
N LEU A 217 -15.87 -4.44 -5.51
CA LEU A 217 -16.09 -3.10 -4.93
C LEU A 217 -17.56 -2.81 -4.67
N THR A 218 -18.45 -3.30 -5.51
CA THR A 218 -19.90 -3.16 -5.31
C THR A 218 -20.35 -3.96 -4.09
N VAL A 219 -19.88 -5.20 -3.95
CA VAL A 219 -20.15 -6.04 -2.77
C VAL A 219 -19.60 -5.36 -1.50
N ALA A 220 -18.36 -4.88 -1.53
CA ALA A 220 -17.75 -4.18 -0.39
C ALA A 220 -18.55 -2.92 0.04
N ARG A 221 -18.98 -2.10 -0.93
CA ARG A 221 -19.84 -0.94 -0.66
C ARG A 221 -21.17 -1.34 -0.02
N ASN A 222 -21.80 -2.42 -0.52
CA ASN A 222 -23.06 -2.93 0.04
C ASN A 222 -22.88 -3.47 1.46
N LEU A 223 -21.77 -4.17 1.75
CA LEU A 223 -21.45 -4.64 3.10
C LEU A 223 -21.24 -3.47 4.07
N ILE A 224 -20.47 -2.45 3.67
CA ILE A 224 -20.27 -1.23 4.48
C ILE A 224 -21.60 -0.50 4.70
N LYS A 225 -22.42 -0.38 3.66
CA LYS A 225 -23.75 0.24 3.76
C LYS A 225 -24.67 -0.52 4.72
N ALA A 226 -24.68 -1.85 4.66
CA ALA A 226 -25.42 -2.69 5.59
C ALA A 226 -24.91 -2.52 7.03
N GLY A 227 -23.59 -2.42 7.22
CA GLY A 227 -22.98 -2.11 8.51
C GLY A 227 -23.35 -0.72 9.02
N TYR A 228 -23.35 0.30 8.16
CA TYR A 228 -23.77 1.66 8.50
C TYR A 228 -25.20 1.72 9.05
N TYR A 229 -26.14 1.01 8.41
CA TYR A 229 -27.53 0.91 8.87
C TYR A 229 -27.74 -0.13 9.96
N HIS A 230 -26.70 -0.91 10.29
CA HIS A 230 -26.76 -2.04 11.23
C HIS A 230 -27.90 -3.03 10.91
N ASP A 231 -28.07 -3.33 9.61
CA ASP A 231 -29.18 -4.15 9.10
C ASP A 231 -28.69 -5.56 8.72
N PRO A 232 -29.06 -6.59 9.50
CA PRO A 232 -28.67 -7.98 9.23
C PRO A 232 -29.17 -8.52 7.89
N GLN A 233 -30.36 -8.08 7.45
CA GLN A 233 -30.91 -8.54 6.17
C GLN A 233 -30.20 -7.91 4.99
N MET A 234 -29.88 -6.62 5.08
CA MET A 234 -29.03 -5.95 4.08
C MET A 234 -27.66 -6.62 4.01
N MET A 235 -27.10 -7.02 5.15
CA MET A 235 -25.81 -7.70 5.23
C MET A 235 -25.85 -9.05 4.49
N VAL A 236 -26.86 -9.88 4.72
CA VAL A 236 -27.08 -11.14 4.00
C VAL A 236 -27.24 -10.88 2.49
N ASN A 237 -28.08 -9.89 2.12
CA ASN A 237 -28.30 -9.55 0.71
C ASN A 237 -27.00 -9.06 0.03
N ALA A 238 -26.15 -8.33 0.74
CA ALA A 238 -24.87 -7.85 0.21
C ALA A 238 -23.87 -8.96 -0.11
N MET A 239 -24.01 -10.13 0.53
CA MET A 239 -23.19 -11.31 0.26
C MET A 239 -23.66 -12.11 -0.96
N THR A 240 -24.84 -11.84 -1.50
CA THR A 240 -25.44 -12.61 -2.61
C THR A 240 -24.85 -12.17 -3.94
N GLY A 241 -24.54 -13.12 -4.80
CA GLY A 241 -24.04 -12.86 -6.17
C GLY A 241 -22.53 -12.65 -6.25
N TYR A 242 -21.79 -12.95 -5.20
CA TYR A 242 -20.33 -13.02 -5.23
C TYR A 242 -19.88 -14.44 -4.93
N GLU A 243 -19.09 -15.03 -5.84
CA GLU A 243 -18.75 -16.46 -5.85
C GLU A 243 -18.28 -16.99 -4.48
N PHE A 244 -17.43 -16.21 -3.80
CA PHE A 244 -16.96 -16.57 -2.46
C PHE A 244 -18.12 -16.77 -1.47
N PHE A 245 -19.08 -15.85 -1.44
CA PHE A 245 -20.22 -15.93 -0.53
C PHE A 245 -21.30 -16.90 -1.00
N ASP A 246 -21.44 -17.11 -2.31
CA ASP A 246 -22.40 -18.05 -2.89
C ASP A 246 -22.01 -19.50 -2.58
N SER A 247 -20.72 -19.79 -2.36
CA SER A 247 -20.22 -21.09 -1.93
C SER A 247 -20.58 -21.43 -0.47
N ILE A 248 -21.03 -20.44 0.33
CA ILE A 248 -21.34 -20.61 1.74
C ILE A 248 -22.77 -21.13 1.89
N PRO A 249 -23.00 -22.18 2.73
CA PRO A 249 -24.34 -22.67 2.98
C PRO A 249 -25.29 -21.59 3.52
N GLU A 250 -26.51 -21.55 3.01
CA GLU A 250 -27.52 -20.55 3.40
C GLU A 250 -27.79 -20.51 4.92
N SER A 251 -27.66 -21.66 5.60
CA SER A 251 -27.85 -21.77 7.06
C SER A 251 -26.77 -21.00 7.86
N ILE A 252 -25.58 -20.73 7.26
CA ILE A 252 -24.46 -20.07 7.93
C ILE A 252 -24.46 -18.56 7.65
N LYS A 253 -25.06 -18.12 6.53
CA LYS A 253 -25.06 -16.71 6.12
C LYS A 253 -25.58 -15.74 7.21
N PRO A 254 -26.64 -16.05 7.98
CA PRO A 254 -27.09 -15.18 9.08
C PRO A 254 -26.06 -14.99 10.19
N ASP A 255 -25.29 -16.05 10.52
CA ASP A 255 -24.25 -15.93 11.54
C ASP A 255 -23.03 -15.17 11.02
N MET A 256 -22.67 -15.37 9.76
CA MET A 256 -21.66 -14.52 9.11
C MET A 256 -22.10 -13.05 9.04
N ALA A 257 -23.36 -12.78 8.77
CA ALA A 257 -23.88 -11.41 8.78
C ALA A 257 -23.66 -10.73 10.14
N LYS A 258 -23.84 -11.45 11.26
CA LYS A 258 -23.53 -10.91 12.59
C LYS A 258 -22.06 -10.57 12.75
N VAL A 259 -21.15 -11.44 12.26
CA VAL A 259 -19.71 -11.18 12.32
C VAL A 259 -19.34 -9.95 11.48
N PHE A 260 -19.89 -9.82 10.28
CA PHE A 260 -19.64 -8.63 9.44
C PHE A 260 -20.24 -7.36 10.03
N LEU A 261 -21.40 -7.43 10.68
CA LEU A 261 -21.97 -6.28 11.40
C LEU A 261 -21.06 -5.82 12.55
N LEU A 262 -20.47 -6.75 13.29
CA LEU A 262 -19.47 -6.42 14.32
C LEU A 262 -18.21 -5.80 13.69
N ALA A 263 -17.72 -6.35 12.58
CA ALA A 263 -16.54 -5.83 11.88
C ALA A 263 -16.78 -4.42 11.32
N THR A 264 -18.01 -4.11 10.92
CA THR A 264 -18.42 -2.82 10.37
C THR A 264 -19.01 -1.86 11.40
N GLU A 265 -19.03 -2.22 12.68
CA GLU A 265 -19.60 -1.40 13.76
C GLU A 265 -19.01 0.02 13.82
N ALA A 266 -17.72 0.17 13.51
CA ALA A 266 -17.05 1.47 13.45
C ALA A 266 -17.67 2.43 12.42
N PHE A 267 -18.37 1.92 11.42
CA PHE A 267 -19.08 2.70 10.40
C PHE A 267 -20.57 2.90 10.71
N SER A 268 -21.08 2.30 11.80
CA SER A 268 -22.49 2.39 12.14
C SER A 268 -22.91 3.82 12.45
N HIS A 269 -24.06 4.25 11.91
CA HIS A 269 -24.71 5.53 12.24
C HIS A 269 -25.35 5.52 13.63
N LEU A 270 -25.50 4.33 14.23
CA LEU A 270 -25.98 4.20 15.60
C LEU A 270 -24.96 4.88 16.51
N ASP A 271 -25.44 5.86 17.26
CA ASP A 271 -24.63 6.51 18.28
C ASP A 271 -24.24 5.43 19.31
N ASN A 272 -23.00 4.98 19.25
CA ASN A 272 -22.45 3.95 20.13
C ASN A 272 -22.59 4.31 21.63
N ASN A 273 -23.07 5.52 21.96
CA ASN A 273 -23.38 5.97 23.31
C ASN A 273 -24.82 5.71 23.72
N ARG A 274 -25.75 5.32 22.81
CA ARG A 274 -27.16 5.14 23.18
C ARG A 274 -27.47 3.85 23.93
N ASP A 275 -26.69 2.80 23.69
CA ASP A 275 -26.87 1.49 24.33
C ASP A 275 -25.82 1.20 25.42
N LEU A 276 -24.93 2.15 25.69
CA LEU A 276 -24.00 2.06 26.79
C LEU A 276 -24.67 2.56 28.08
N PRO A 277 -24.56 1.85 29.22
CA PRO A 277 -25.04 2.34 30.51
C PRO A 277 -24.45 3.75 30.75
N ALA A 278 -25.28 4.63 31.29
CA ALA A 278 -24.87 6.00 31.61
C ALA A 278 -23.65 6.00 32.54
N GLY A 279 -22.47 6.14 31.97
CA GLY A 279 -21.18 6.13 32.63
C GLY A 279 -20.10 6.02 31.57
N VAL A 280 -19.08 6.83 31.67
CA VAL A 280 -17.96 6.82 30.74
C VAL A 280 -17.34 5.44 30.72
N MET A 281 -17.56 4.65 29.68
CA MET A 281 -16.77 3.45 29.44
C MET A 281 -15.38 3.89 29.01
N ASP A 282 -14.38 3.47 29.76
CA ASP A 282 -13.00 3.54 29.34
C ASP A 282 -12.73 2.57 28.17
N GLU A 283 -11.57 2.67 27.57
CA GLU A 283 -11.19 1.81 26.41
C GLU A 283 -11.25 0.30 26.75
N GLN A 284 -10.92 -0.08 27.99
CA GLN A 284 -10.94 -1.45 28.43
C GLN A 284 -12.37 -1.98 28.53
N SER A 285 -13.28 -1.18 29.06
CA SER A 285 -14.72 -1.55 29.15
C SER A 285 -15.37 -1.68 27.75
N ARG A 286 -14.96 -0.84 26.78
CA ARG A 286 -15.40 -1.00 25.37
C ARG A 286 -14.88 -2.29 24.75
N TYR A 287 -13.62 -2.63 25.02
CA TYR A 287 -13.03 -3.88 24.53
C TYR A 287 -13.70 -5.10 25.12
N ASP A 288 -13.96 -5.10 26.43
CA ASP A 288 -14.61 -6.20 27.14
C ASP A 288 -16.08 -6.38 26.71
N TRP A 289 -16.80 -5.29 26.45
CA TRP A 289 -18.15 -5.34 25.90
C TRP A 289 -18.18 -5.96 24.49
N LYS A 290 -17.29 -5.50 23.60
CA LYS A 290 -17.17 -6.09 22.24
C LYS A 290 -16.83 -7.57 22.28
N LYS A 291 -15.97 -7.99 23.19
CA LYS A 291 -15.61 -9.38 23.39
C LYS A 291 -16.79 -10.22 23.88
N SER A 292 -17.66 -9.68 24.73
CA SER A 292 -18.85 -10.37 25.23
C SER A 292 -19.92 -10.63 24.18
N GLN A 293 -19.94 -9.86 23.07
CA GLN A 293 -20.87 -10.07 21.95
C GLN A 293 -20.43 -11.19 21.00
N LEU A 294 -19.21 -11.72 21.14
CA LEU A 294 -18.67 -12.81 20.34
C LEU A 294 -18.94 -14.21 20.93
N HIS A 295 -19.56 -14.29 22.10
CA HIS A 295 -20.02 -15.51 22.79
C HIS A 295 -21.54 -15.60 22.83
#